data_dfd3646d7b52954983d111aba97b23cc
#
_entry.id   dfd3646d7b52954983d111aba97b23cc
#
_cell.length_a   1.000
_cell.length_b   1.000
_cell.length_c   1.000
_cell.angle_alpha   90.00
_cell.angle_beta   90.00
_cell.angle_gamma   90.00
#
_symmetry.space_group_name_H-M   'P 1'
#
loop_
_entity.id
_entity.type
_entity.pdbx_description
1 polymer ?
#
loop_
_entity_poly.entity_id
_entity_poly.type
_entity_poly.pdbx_seq_one_letter_code
_entity_poly.pdbx_strand_id
1 'polypeptide(L)'
;MDSIDKWLLPEGVEELLPAEAHKLETLRRRLLDLYEGWGYELVFTPLVEFLESLLVGPSQDLDVHTCKITDQLSGRMMGVRADMTPQVARIDAHCLNRKGPVRLCYADTVMHTKPRGLLTSRLPFRVGAEFYGERAISCDVELVCLMLETLAVADVGNIQIVLGHVGIYRSLVQAAGLGPLSEAKLHDAIQRKAYDEIDEVLSSVVKDRDLRSLLSALTRLSGDESILIDAAQKFSDAPLGVKKKLEELTIISEAVKERNSDVTVCFDLCELRGYDYHTGIVFAAYTPAYGRAIAKGGRYDSIGEVFGRSRPASGFDTDLKTLAKLSSSAFERKGVILAPISNDPKLSEKITDLRREGCVVVSCSDRELQDKEIMGELRASDTLVFVSGEWVVS
;
A
#
# COMPACT_ATOMS: atom_id res chain seq x y z
N MET A 1 5.82 9.24 39.95
CA MET A 1 5.42 8.54 38.70
C MET A 1 4.73 7.26 39.11
N ASP A 2 3.43 7.20 38.96
CA ASP A 2 2.64 6.02 39.29
C ASP A 2 3.07 4.82 38.44
N SER A 3 2.92 3.61 38.98
CA SER A 3 3.35 2.38 38.33
C SER A 3 2.71 2.16 36.93
N ILE A 4 1.58 2.78 36.66
CA ILE A 4 0.82 2.72 35.40
C ILE A 4 1.57 3.41 34.27
N ASP A 5 2.31 4.50 34.52
CA ASP A 5 3.02 5.25 33.47
C ASP A 5 4.21 4.50 32.85
N LYS A 6 4.68 3.42 33.49
CA LYS A 6 5.83 2.64 33.00
C LYS A 6 5.53 1.75 31.80
N TRP A 7 4.25 1.48 31.54
CA TRP A 7 3.80 0.54 30.51
C TRP A 7 3.06 1.24 29.35
N LEU A 8 3.01 2.58 29.37
CA LEU A 8 2.37 3.33 28.29
C LEU A 8 3.24 3.29 27.02
N LEU A 9 2.60 2.98 25.91
CA LEU A 9 3.22 3.09 24.58
C LEU A 9 3.23 4.57 24.13
N PRO A 10 4.17 4.97 23.28
CA PRO A 10 4.14 6.29 22.65
C PRO A 10 2.84 6.50 21.87
N GLU A 11 2.38 7.75 21.79
CA GLU A 11 1.17 8.10 21.04
C GLU A 11 1.23 7.59 19.59
N GLY A 12 0.16 6.95 19.13
CA GLY A 12 0.05 6.37 17.79
C GLY A 12 0.85 5.10 17.58
N VAL A 13 1.47 4.54 18.61
CA VAL A 13 2.08 3.21 18.63
C VAL A 13 1.12 2.24 19.30
N GLU A 14 0.90 1.08 18.72
CA GLU A 14 -0.07 0.08 19.18
C GLU A 14 0.52 -1.33 19.16
N GLU A 15 0.07 -2.17 20.05
CA GLU A 15 0.26 -3.62 20.04
C GLU A 15 -0.92 -4.27 19.33
N LEU A 16 -0.66 -5.37 18.62
CA LEU A 16 -1.69 -6.24 18.07
C LEU A 16 -1.79 -7.49 18.94
N LEU A 17 -2.93 -7.67 19.60
CA LEU A 17 -3.18 -8.82 20.45
C LEU A 17 -3.44 -10.09 19.62
N PRO A 18 -3.42 -11.29 20.22
CA PRO A 18 -3.40 -12.57 19.47
C PRO A 18 -4.49 -12.73 18.41
N ALA A 19 -5.69 -12.19 18.59
CA ALA A 19 -6.76 -12.28 17.60
C ALA A 19 -6.47 -11.39 16.38
N GLU A 20 -6.08 -10.15 16.61
CA GLU A 20 -5.73 -9.18 15.57
C GLU A 20 -4.44 -9.57 14.85
N ALA A 21 -3.44 -10.04 15.60
CA ALA A 21 -2.18 -10.53 15.05
C ALA A 21 -2.41 -11.74 14.12
N HIS A 22 -3.28 -12.67 14.51
CA HIS A 22 -3.65 -13.80 13.66
C HIS A 22 -4.32 -13.35 12.36
N LYS A 23 -5.27 -12.41 12.45
CA LYS A 23 -5.95 -11.83 11.29
C LYS A 23 -4.94 -11.18 10.35
N LEU A 24 -4.07 -10.33 10.87
CA LEU A 24 -3.05 -9.63 10.11
C LEU A 24 -2.09 -10.60 9.40
N GLU A 25 -1.54 -11.58 10.14
CA GLU A 25 -0.59 -12.55 9.58
C GLU A 25 -1.24 -13.48 8.55
N THR A 26 -2.48 -13.89 8.77
CA THR A 26 -3.22 -14.69 7.79
C THR A 26 -3.41 -13.91 6.48
N LEU A 27 -3.81 -12.65 6.58
CA LEU A 27 -3.96 -11.80 5.41
C LEU A 27 -2.61 -11.54 4.73
N ARG A 28 -1.56 -11.26 5.49
CA ARG A 28 -0.21 -11.09 4.95
C ARG A 28 0.23 -12.27 4.09
N ARG A 29 0.05 -13.51 4.57
CA ARG A 29 0.40 -14.72 3.82
C ARG A 29 -0.40 -14.82 2.53
N ARG A 30 -1.72 -14.63 2.58
CA ARG A 30 -2.57 -14.68 1.38
C ARG A 30 -2.15 -13.67 0.32
N LEU A 31 -1.76 -12.46 0.74
CA LEU A 31 -1.30 -11.42 -0.19
C LEU A 31 0.07 -11.73 -0.78
N LEU A 32 0.99 -12.30 0.00
CA LEU A 32 2.28 -12.72 -0.52
C LEU A 32 2.15 -13.89 -1.50
N ASP A 33 1.28 -14.87 -1.22
CA ASP A 33 0.98 -15.97 -2.14
C ASP A 33 0.34 -15.42 -3.45
N LEU A 34 -0.55 -14.43 -3.35
CA LEU A 34 -1.10 -13.73 -4.51
C LEU A 34 0.02 -13.09 -5.35
N TYR A 35 0.92 -12.33 -4.72
CA TYR A 35 1.99 -11.62 -5.43
C TYR A 35 2.98 -12.60 -6.07
N GLU A 36 3.32 -13.69 -5.41
CA GLU A 36 4.12 -14.77 -5.98
C GLU A 36 3.44 -15.36 -7.22
N GLY A 37 2.11 -15.59 -7.16
CA GLY A 37 1.30 -16.04 -8.30
C GLY A 37 1.33 -15.10 -9.51
N TRP A 38 1.55 -13.78 -9.29
CA TRP A 38 1.75 -12.78 -10.33
C TRP A 38 3.23 -12.63 -10.75
N GLY A 39 4.15 -13.42 -10.17
CA GLY A 39 5.57 -13.41 -10.48
C GLY A 39 6.36 -12.31 -9.78
N TYR A 40 5.86 -11.76 -8.68
CA TYR A 40 6.58 -10.79 -7.84
C TYR A 40 7.47 -11.52 -6.83
N GLU A 41 8.74 -11.13 -6.78
CA GLU A 41 9.73 -11.66 -5.84
C GLU A 41 9.72 -10.85 -4.55
N LEU A 42 9.59 -11.54 -3.41
CA LEU A 42 9.59 -10.89 -2.09
C LEU A 42 10.99 -10.38 -1.75
N VAL A 43 11.06 -9.13 -1.28
CA VAL A 43 12.27 -8.53 -0.74
C VAL A 43 12.07 -8.06 0.70
N PHE A 44 13.13 -8.14 1.49
CA PHE A 44 13.21 -7.53 2.81
C PHE A 44 14.20 -6.38 2.77
N THR A 45 13.75 -5.20 3.18
CA THR A 45 14.60 -4.01 3.29
C THR A 45 14.99 -3.77 4.75
N PRO A 46 16.14 -3.16 5.04
CA PRO A 46 16.52 -2.81 6.41
C PRO A 46 15.52 -1.86 7.05
N LEU A 47 15.19 -2.09 8.32
CA LEU A 47 14.32 -1.17 9.09
C LEU A 47 15.00 0.19 9.31
N VAL A 48 16.32 0.20 9.42
CA VAL A 48 17.13 1.38 9.72
C VAL A 48 18.26 1.47 8.72
N GLU A 49 18.49 2.65 8.15
CA GLU A 49 19.60 2.96 7.25
C GLU A 49 20.25 4.31 7.61
N PHE A 50 21.41 4.60 7.08
CA PHE A 50 21.94 5.96 7.17
C PHE A 50 21.00 6.96 6.52
N LEU A 51 20.83 8.10 7.16
CA LEU A 51 19.85 9.10 6.76
C LEU A 51 20.02 9.54 5.30
N GLU A 52 21.28 9.67 4.85
CA GLU A 52 21.62 10.01 3.47
C GLU A 52 21.14 8.96 2.44
N SER A 53 21.02 7.70 2.86
CA SER A 53 20.53 6.62 1.99
C SER A 53 19.00 6.56 1.93
N LEU A 54 18.32 6.99 2.99
CA LEU A 54 16.86 7.00 3.06
C LEU A 54 16.24 8.23 2.42
N LEU A 55 16.90 9.40 2.54
CA LEU A 55 16.40 10.69 2.07
C LEU A 55 16.92 11.03 0.66
N VAL A 56 17.00 10.04 -0.20
CA VAL A 56 17.43 10.20 -1.58
C VAL A 56 16.23 10.60 -2.44
N GLY A 57 16.38 11.69 -3.22
CA GLY A 57 15.36 12.19 -4.13
C GLY A 57 14.62 13.44 -3.64
N PRO A 58 13.66 13.95 -4.42
CA PRO A 58 13.03 15.27 -4.19
C PRO A 58 12.00 15.32 -3.05
N SER A 59 11.79 14.24 -2.28
CA SER A 59 10.71 14.19 -1.30
C SER A 59 11.09 14.82 0.04
N GLN A 60 10.89 16.15 0.17
CA GLN A 60 10.92 16.85 1.46
C GLN A 60 9.95 16.22 2.49
N ASP A 61 8.84 15.68 2.04
CA ASP A 61 7.86 14.99 2.88
C ASP A 61 8.45 13.77 3.61
N LEU A 62 9.37 13.04 2.99
CA LEU A 62 9.97 11.87 3.60
C LEU A 62 10.85 12.23 4.79
N ASP A 63 11.59 13.34 4.71
CA ASP A 63 12.44 13.84 5.81
C ASP A 63 11.63 14.20 7.07
N VAL A 64 10.50 14.87 6.89
CA VAL A 64 9.60 15.26 8.00
C VAL A 64 8.99 14.03 8.67
N HIS A 65 8.75 12.96 7.92
CA HIS A 65 8.14 11.73 8.43
C HIS A 65 9.14 10.69 8.95
N THR A 66 10.45 10.86 8.70
CA THR A 66 11.49 9.91 9.11
C THR A 66 11.92 10.13 10.55
N CYS A 67 11.78 9.11 11.40
CA CYS A 67 12.32 9.11 12.75
C CYS A 67 13.83 8.96 12.68
N LYS A 68 14.57 9.91 13.29
CA LYS A 68 16.03 10.01 13.24
C LYS A 68 16.63 9.49 14.54
N ILE A 69 17.70 8.69 14.42
CA ILE A 69 18.45 8.13 15.55
C ILE A 69 19.96 8.25 15.28
N THR A 70 20.77 8.24 16.32
CA THR A 70 22.23 8.26 16.19
C THR A 70 22.75 6.83 16.26
N ASP A 71 23.58 6.42 15.29
CA ASP A 71 24.30 5.17 15.33
C ASP A 71 25.40 5.23 16.42
N GLN A 72 25.31 4.36 17.41
CA GLN A 72 26.24 4.33 18.53
C GLN A 72 27.64 3.83 18.13
N LEU A 73 27.78 3.15 16.98
CA LEU A 73 29.04 2.62 16.48
C LEU A 73 29.84 3.68 15.71
N SER A 74 29.18 4.41 14.83
CA SER A 74 29.82 5.36 13.91
C SER A 74 29.61 6.82 14.27
N GLY A 75 28.67 7.13 15.16
CA GLY A 75 28.23 8.49 15.46
C GLY A 75 27.40 9.17 14.35
N ARG A 76 27.12 8.46 13.24
CA ARG A 76 26.35 8.99 12.10
C ARG A 76 24.84 8.98 12.39
N MET A 77 24.14 9.86 11.69
CA MET A 77 22.68 9.85 11.74
C MET A 77 22.10 8.71 10.90
N MET A 78 21.18 7.97 11.49
CA MET A 78 20.33 6.98 10.83
C MET A 78 18.88 7.42 10.85
N GLY A 79 18.07 6.85 9.97
CA GLY A 79 16.62 6.99 9.96
C GLY A 79 15.95 5.63 10.04
N VAL A 80 14.77 5.61 10.68
CA VAL A 80 13.83 4.49 10.56
C VAL A 80 13.03 4.69 9.28
N ARG A 81 12.92 3.69 8.43
CA ARG A 81 12.20 3.81 7.15
C ARG A 81 10.76 4.30 7.36
N ALA A 82 10.37 5.34 6.62
CA ALA A 82 9.02 5.88 6.58
C ALA A 82 8.24 5.43 5.34
N ASP A 83 8.93 4.84 4.36
CA ASP A 83 8.39 4.28 3.13
C ASP A 83 9.26 3.11 2.67
N MET A 84 8.67 2.19 1.88
CA MET A 84 9.36 1.01 1.34
C MET A 84 9.93 1.26 -0.07
N THR A 85 9.21 2.02 -0.89
CA THR A 85 9.51 2.20 -2.32
C THR A 85 10.94 2.67 -2.62
N PRO A 86 11.53 3.67 -1.92
CA PRO A 86 12.92 4.09 -2.17
C PRO A 86 13.94 2.98 -1.93
N GLN A 87 13.73 2.17 -0.88
CA GLN A 87 14.61 1.05 -0.56
C GLN A 87 14.52 -0.07 -1.61
N VAL A 88 13.29 -0.37 -2.09
CA VAL A 88 13.07 -1.37 -3.14
C VAL A 88 13.68 -0.91 -4.47
N ALA A 89 13.54 0.38 -4.81
CA ALA A 89 14.20 0.98 -5.99
C ALA A 89 15.73 0.86 -5.91
N ARG A 90 16.32 1.07 -4.73
CA ARG A 90 17.75 0.85 -4.52
C ARG A 90 18.14 -0.62 -4.70
N ILE A 91 17.32 -1.57 -4.25
CA ILE A 91 17.57 -3.01 -4.47
C ILE A 91 17.57 -3.31 -5.96
N ASP A 92 16.59 -2.83 -6.75
CA ASP A 92 16.61 -3.01 -8.22
C ASP A 92 17.85 -2.41 -8.86
N ALA A 93 18.21 -1.18 -8.48
CA ALA A 93 19.30 -0.45 -9.12
C ALA A 93 20.68 -1.00 -8.77
N HIS A 94 20.93 -1.31 -7.49
CA HIS A 94 22.26 -1.67 -6.98
C HIS A 94 22.47 -3.16 -6.74
N CYS A 95 21.47 -3.84 -6.16
CA CYS A 95 21.68 -5.23 -5.73
C CYS A 95 21.36 -6.22 -6.85
N LEU A 96 20.23 -6.06 -7.52
CA LEU A 96 19.81 -6.97 -8.57
C LEU A 96 20.41 -6.59 -9.92
N ASN A 97 20.37 -5.33 -10.28
CA ASN A 97 20.92 -4.77 -11.53
C ASN A 97 20.56 -5.60 -12.78
N ARG A 98 19.33 -6.15 -12.84
CA ARG A 98 18.86 -6.99 -13.94
C ARG A 98 18.55 -6.14 -15.18
N LYS A 99 18.82 -6.68 -16.40
CA LYS A 99 18.58 -5.95 -17.65
C LYS A 99 17.11 -5.91 -18.06
N GLY A 100 16.36 -6.97 -17.78
CA GLY A 100 14.94 -7.12 -18.13
C GLY A 100 13.99 -6.52 -17.10
N PRO A 101 12.69 -6.69 -17.29
CA PRO A 101 11.67 -6.33 -16.31
C PRO A 101 11.89 -7.03 -14.97
N VAL A 102 11.64 -6.33 -13.87
CA VAL A 102 11.79 -6.83 -12.49
C VAL A 102 10.52 -6.53 -11.73
N ARG A 103 9.96 -7.55 -11.09
CA ARG A 103 8.79 -7.48 -10.22
C ARG A 103 9.21 -7.78 -8.80
N LEU A 104 9.01 -6.84 -7.89
CA LEU A 104 9.34 -6.98 -6.48
C LEU A 104 8.12 -6.70 -5.62
N CYS A 105 7.99 -7.41 -4.52
CA CYS A 105 6.96 -7.12 -3.52
C CYS A 105 7.55 -7.09 -2.11
N TYR A 106 6.82 -6.49 -1.21
CA TYR A 106 7.20 -6.36 0.19
C TYR A 106 5.99 -6.42 1.12
N ALA A 107 6.23 -6.79 2.39
CA ALA A 107 5.23 -6.78 3.44
C ALA A 107 5.91 -6.57 4.79
N ASP A 108 6.01 -5.29 5.25
CA ASP A 108 6.73 -4.97 6.48
C ASP A 108 6.29 -3.62 7.10
N THR A 109 6.69 -3.38 8.34
CA THR A 109 6.35 -2.17 9.09
C THR A 109 7.24 -1.00 8.69
N VAL A 110 6.64 0.19 8.58
CA VAL A 110 7.34 1.47 8.52
C VAL A 110 6.98 2.33 9.72
N MET A 111 7.78 3.36 10.01
CA MET A 111 7.54 4.24 11.16
C MET A 111 7.47 5.71 10.73
N HIS A 112 6.39 6.38 11.12
CA HIS A 112 6.21 7.81 10.91
C HIS A 112 6.46 8.59 12.20
N THR A 113 7.04 9.79 12.09
CA THR A 113 7.20 10.73 13.22
C THR A 113 5.86 11.13 13.83
N LYS A 114 4.81 11.25 13.01
CA LYS A 114 3.45 11.63 13.41
C LYS A 114 2.42 10.74 12.69
N PRO A 115 1.26 10.48 13.29
CA PRO A 115 0.15 9.87 12.58
C PRO A 115 -0.24 10.70 11.34
N ARG A 116 -0.45 10.07 10.20
CA ARG A 116 -0.89 10.76 8.97
C ARG A 116 -2.36 11.17 8.99
N GLY A 117 -3.06 10.98 10.12
CA GLY A 117 -4.44 11.37 10.32
C GLY A 117 -5.03 10.84 11.61
N LEU A 118 -6.26 11.28 11.92
CA LEU A 118 -7.00 10.79 13.07
C LEU A 118 -7.12 9.26 13.03
N LEU A 119 -6.84 8.61 14.15
CA LEU A 119 -6.93 7.15 14.33
C LEU A 119 -6.00 6.31 13.42
N THR A 120 -4.97 6.92 12.82
CA THR A 120 -3.96 6.17 12.07
C THR A 120 -2.76 5.84 12.95
N SER A 121 -2.22 4.62 12.79
CA SER A 121 -1.00 4.20 13.46
C SER A 121 0.23 4.96 12.94
N ARG A 122 1.20 5.21 13.81
CA ARG A 122 2.56 5.62 13.42
C ARG A 122 3.39 4.45 12.89
N LEU A 123 2.90 3.22 13.10
CA LEU A 123 3.52 1.98 12.65
C LEU A 123 2.61 1.28 11.62
N PRO A 124 2.33 1.87 10.44
CA PRO A 124 1.60 1.17 9.42
C PRO A 124 2.38 -0.05 8.92
N PHE A 125 1.67 -1.14 8.60
CA PHE A 125 2.25 -2.33 8.02
C PHE A 125 2.05 -2.27 6.50
N ARG A 126 3.09 -1.88 5.75
CA ARG A 126 3.02 -1.70 4.31
C ARG A 126 3.12 -3.02 3.58
N VAL A 127 2.19 -3.23 2.66
CA VAL A 127 2.20 -4.30 1.66
C VAL A 127 2.11 -3.64 0.29
N GLY A 128 2.97 -4.04 -0.64
CA GLY A 128 3.00 -3.43 -1.96
C GLY A 128 3.81 -4.21 -2.98
N ALA A 129 3.69 -3.77 -4.23
CA ALA A 129 4.36 -4.34 -5.38
C ALA A 129 4.92 -3.24 -6.28
N GLU A 130 6.12 -3.47 -6.80
CA GLU A 130 6.89 -2.54 -7.62
C GLU A 130 7.34 -3.24 -8.90
N PHE A 131 7.12 -2.61 -10.05
CA PHE A 131 7.50 -3.12 -11.35
C PHE A 131 8.51 -2.18 -12.01
N TYR A 132 9.69 -2.66 -12.30
CA TYR A 132 10.79 -1.90 -12.90
C TYR A 132 11.12 -2.38 -14.31
N GLY A 133 11.48 -1.43 -15.18
CA GLY A 133 12.10 -1.71 -16.48
C GLY A 133 11.16 -1.86 -17.65
N GLU A 134 9.87 -1.60 -17.50
CA GLU A 134 8.89 -1.65 -18.58
C GLU A 134 8.20 -0.28 -18.77
N ARG A 135 8.18 0.21 -20.03
CA ARG A 135 7.53 1.48 -20.39
C ARG A 135 6.10 1.32 -20.86
N ALA A 136 5.74 0.12 -21.30
CA ALA A 136 4.41 -0.13 -21.86
C ALA A 136 3.32 0.08 -20.80
N ILE A 137 2.17 0.60 -21.23
CA ILE A 137 1.01 0.83 -20.37
C ILE A 137 0.48 -0.46 -19.75
N SER A 138 0.79 -1.62 -20.34
CA SER A 138 0.44 -2.93 -19.78
C SER A 138 1.00 -3.18 -18.39
N CYS A 139 2.14 -2.57 -18.05
CA CYS A 139 2.72 -2.62 -16.71
C CYS A 139 1.83 -1.88 -15.69
N ASP A 140 1.31 -0.70 -16.05
CA ASP A 140 0.40 0.05 -15.19
C ASP A 140 -0.94 -0.67 -15.04
N VAL A 141 -1.46 -1.27 -16.13
CA VAL A 141 -2.64 -2.13 -16.10
C VAL A 141 -2.44 -3.32 -15.15
N GLU A 142 -1.29 -3.98 -15.23
CA GLU A 142 -0.94 -5.10 -14.33
C GLU A 142 -1.02 -4.68 -12.87
N LEU A 143 -0.39 -3.55 -12.52
CA LEU A 143 -0.34 -3.06 -11.13
C LEU A 143 -1.70 -2.60 -10.60
N VAL A 144 -2.51 -1.93 -11.43
CA VAL A 144 -3.89 -1.56 -11.05
C VAL A 144 -4.73 -2.81 -10.80
N CYS A 145 -4.65 -3.81 -11.67
CA CYS A 145 -5.38 -5.07 -11.51
C CYS A 145 -4.90 -5.84 -10.26
N LEU A 146 -3.59 -5.93 -10.04
CA LEU A 146 -3.02 -6.57 -8.84
C LEU A 146 -3.44 -5.84 -7.55
N MET A 147 -3.48 -4.51 -7.56
CA MET A 147 -4.01 -3.73 -6.44
C MET A 147 -5.47 -4.07 -6.14
N LEU A 148 -6.32 -4.16 -7.17
CA LEU A 148 -7.73 -4.51 -7.00
C LEU A 148 -7.90 -5.94 -6.51
N GLU A 149 -7.11 -6.89 -7.00
CA GLU A 149 -7.11 -8.27 -6.51
C GLU A 149 -6.60 -8.37 -5.07
N THR A 150 -5.63 -7.53 -4.68
CA THR A 150 -5.19 -7.38 -3.29
C THR A 150 -6.36 -6.99 -2.38
N LEU A 151 -7.19 -6.04 -2.79
CA LEU A 151 -8.37 -5.61 -2.05
C LEU A 151 -9.46 -6.69 -2.02
N ALA A 152 -9.63 -7.45 -3.10
CA ALA A 152 -10.56 -8.57 -3.17
C ALA A 152 -10.13 -9.72 -2.24
N VAL A 153 -8.84 -10.10 -2.22
CA VAL A 153 -8.28 -11.10 -1.29
C VAL A 153 -8.43 -10.66 0.17
N ALA A 154 -8.36 -9.35 0.42
CA ALA A 154 -8.62 -8.78 1.73
C ALA A 154 -10.12 -8.72 2.08
N ASP A 155 -11.01 -9.08 1.15
CA ASP A 155 -12.46 -9.02 1.28
C ASP A 155 -12.96 -7.61 1.69
N VAL A 156 -12.44 -6.59 1.01
CA VAL A 156 -12.88 -5.20 1.14
C VAL A 156 -13.81 -4.87 -0.03
N GLY A 157 -15.07 -4.66 0.28
CA GLY A 157 -16.12 -4.42 -0.72
C GLY A 157 -16.31 -2.94 -1.08
N ASN A 158 -17.19 -2.71 -2.09
CA ASN A 158 -17.60 -1.39 -2.56
C ASN A 158 -16.40 -0.50 -2.97
N ILE A 159 -15.53 -1.05 -3.82
CA ILE A 159 -14.32 -0.37 -4.25
C ILE A 159 -14.65 0.65 -5.35
N GLN A 160 -14.19 1.88 -5.13
CA GLN A 160 -14.09 2.92 -6.12
C GLN A 160 -12.61 3.21 -6.38
N ILE A 161 -12.17 3.11 -7.65
CA ILE A 161 -10.84 3.52 -8.07
C ILE A 161 -10.90 4.91 -8.71
N VAL A 162 -9.97 5.78 -8.35
CA VAL A 162 -9.78 7.08 -8.99
C VAL A 162 -8.49 7.02 -9.79
N LEU A 163 -8.59 7.31 -11.08
CA LEU A 163 -7.47 7.34 -12.02
C LEU A 163 -7.14 8.79 -12.39
N GLY A 164 -5.87 9.12 -12.42
CA GLY A 164 -5.35 10.41 -12.85
C GLY A 164 -4.04 10.27 -13.62
N HIS A 165 -3.53 11.38 -14.18
CA HIS A 165 -2.27 11.34 -14.92
C HIS A 165 -1.51 12.66 -14.79
N VAL A 166 -0.47 12.71 -13.96
CA VAL A 166 0.30 13.96 -13.70
C VAL A 166 0.92 14.56 -14.97
N GLY A 167 1.19 13.75 -15.97
CA GLY A 167 1.75 14.21 -17.24
C GLY A 167 0.80 15.09 -18.06
N ILE A 168 -0.52 15.06 -17.82
CA ILE A 168 -1.47 15.97 -18.47
C ILE A 168 -1.17 17.40 -18.01
N TYR A 169 -1.16 17.61 -16.70
CA TYR A 169 -0.82 18.89 -16.09
C TYR A 169 0.59 19.36 -16.50
N ARG A 170 1.61 18.49 -16.40
CA ARG A 170 2.98 18.84 -16.83
C ARG A 170 3.05 19.28 -18.28
N SER A 171 2.34 18.61 -19.18
CA SER A 171 2.34 18.99 -20.61
C SER A 171 1.75 20.36 -20.85
N LEU A 172 0.69 20.73 -20.13
CA LEU A 172 0.07 22.05 -20.23
C LEU A 172 0.92 23.13 -19.59
N VAL A 173 1.49 22.89 -18.41
CA VAL A 173 2.39 23.83 -17.72
C VAL A 173 3.64 24.10 -18.55
N GLN A 174 4.22 23.07 -19.15
CA GLN A 174 5.37 23.21 -20.04
C GLN A 174 5.02 24.03 -21.30
N ALA A 175 3.87 23.73 -21.92
CA ALA A 175 3.40 24.49 -23.07
C ALA A 175 3.12 25.97 -22.73
N ALA A 176 2.60 26.23 -21.53
CA ALA A 176 2.36 27.61 -21.04
C ALA A 176 3.64 28.35 -20.62
N GLY A 177 4.78 27.64 -20.53
CA GLY A 177 6.08 28.24 -20.17
C GLY A 177 6.12 28.74 -18.72
N LEU A 178 5.41 28.12 -17.79
CA LEU A 178 5.43 28.52 -16.39
C LEU A 178 6.80 28.28 -15.77
N GLY A 179 7.30 29.29 -15.06
CA GLY A 179 8.50 29.11 -14.24
C GLY A 179 8.19 28.43 -12.90
N PRO A 180 9.22 27.89 -12.20
CA PRO A 180 9.05 27.08 -10.99
C PRO A 180 8.22 27.72 -9.88
N LEU A 181 8.37 29.03 -9.63
CA LEU A 181 7.60 29.75 -8.61
C LEU A 181 6.11 29.86 -8.95
N SER A 182 5.78 30.09 -10.23
CA SER A 182 4.39 30.17 -10.69
C SER A 182 3.74 28.79 -10.69
N GLU A 183 4.48 27.78 -11.10
CA GLU A 183 4.03 26.39 -11.05
C GLU A 183 3.75 25.93 -9.60
N ALA A 184 4.64 26.25 -8.66
CA ALA A 184 4.44 25.91 -7.24
C ALA A 184 3.19 26.59 -6.66
N LYS A 185 2.94 27.86 -6.97
CA LYS A 185 1.71 28.55 -6.54
C LYS A 185 0.45 27.94 -7.14
N LEU A 186 0.49 27.63 -8.44
CA LEU A 186 -0.64 26.97 -9.11
C LEU A 186 -0.89 25.59 -8.54
N HIS A 187 0.14 24.80 -8.31
CA HIS A 187 0.06 23.48 -7.72
C HIS A 187 -0.58 23.52 -6.32
N ASP A 188 -0.14 24.45 -5.45
CA ASP A 188 -0.71 24.63 -4.10
C ASP A 188 -2.21 25.01 -4.15
N ALA A 189 -2.60 25.95 -5.02
CA ALA A 189 -3.99 26.32 -5.22
C ALA A 189 -4.84 25.14 -5.73
N ILE A 190 -4.31 24.32 -6.65
CA ILE A 190 -4.97 23.11 -7.16
C ILE A 190 -5.17 22.08 -6.06
N GLN A 191 -4.15 21.81 -5.25
CA GLN A 191 -4.25 20.85 -4.14
C GLN A 191 -5.34 21.23 -3.12
N ARG A 192 -5.52 22.54 -2.90
CA ARG A 192 -6.59 23.08 -2.02
C ARG A 192 -7.95 23.20 -2.73
N LYS A 193 -8.03 22.92 -4.04
CA LYS A 193 -9.21 23.16 -4.89
C LYS A 193 -9.75 24.59 -4.79
N ALA A 194 -8.84 25.56 -4.65
CA ALA A 194 -9.15 26.98 -4.53
C ALA A 194 -9.35 27.61 -5.93
N TYR A 195 -10.49 27.36 -6.56
CA TYR A 195 -10.76 27.68 -7.95
C TYR A 195 -10.59 29.15 -8.31
N ASP A 196 -11.00 30.08 -7.46
CA ASP A 196 -10.84 31.53 -7.69
C ASP A 196 -9.35 31.91 -7.71
N GLU A 197 -8.55 31.35 -6.80
CA GLU A 197 -7.10 31.57 -6.75
C GLU A 197 -6.40 30.92 -7.96
N ILE A 198 -6.85 29.74 -8.40
CA ILE A 198 -6.36 29.09 -9.62
C ILE A 198 -6.57 30.03 -10.82
N ASP A 199 -7.76 30.56 -10.99
CA ASP A 199 -8.08 31.44 -12.12
C ASP A 199 -7.31 32.78 -12.04
N GLU A 200 -7.08 33.33 -10.84
CA GLU A 200 -6.24 34.51 -10.62
C GLU A 200 -4.78 34.23 -10.97
N VAL A 201 -4.19 33.14 -10.46
CA VAL A 201 -2.80 32.77 -10.78
C VAL A 201 -2.65 32.55 -12.28
N LEU A 202 -3.54 31.76 -12.90
CA LEU A 202 -3.50 31.51 -14.34
C LEU A 202 -3.58 32.83 -15.16
N SER A 203 -4.44 33.76 -14.75
CA SER A 203 -4.61 35.04 -15.43
C SER A 203 -3.37 35.91 -15.32
N SER A 204 -2.62 35.80 -14.22
CA SER A 204 -1.41 36.60 -14.00
C SER A 204 -0.17 36.06 -14.73
N VAL A 205 -0.08 34.70 -14.90
CA VAL A 205 1.16 34.08 -15.40
C VAL A 205 1.04 33.48 -16.80
N VAL A 206 -0.15 33.06 -17.24
CA VAL A 206 -0.38 32.43 -18.56
C VAL A 206 -0.91 33.48 -19.54
N LYS A 207 -0.10 33.90 -20.50
CA LYS A 207 -0.48 34.92 -21.50
C LYS A 207 -1.40 34.35 -22.58
N ASP A 208 -1.16 33.10 -22.97
CA ASP A 208 -1.96 32.39 -23.96
C ASP A 208 -3.34 32.09 -23.41
N ARG A 209 -4.39 32.57 -24.09
CA ARG A 209 -5.78 32.40 -23.64
C ARG A 209 -6.25 30.94 -23.73
N ASP A 210 -5.81 30.23 -24.76
CA ASP A 210 -6.23 28.88 -25.03
C ASP A 210 -5.60 27.92 -23.97
N LEU A 211 -4.30 28.05 -23.73
CA LEU A 211 -3.61 27.31 -22.68
C LEU A 211 -4.15 27.62 -21.28
N ARG A 212 -4.51 28.88 -21.02
CA ARG A 212 -5.16 29.27 -19.76
C ARG A 212 -6.53 28.59 -19.60
N SER A 213 -7.33 28.54 -20.65
CA SER A 213 -8.63 27.88 -20.67
C SER A 213 -8.48 26.39 -20.44
N LEU A 214 -7.48 25.75 -21.07
CA LEU A 214 -7.20 24.32 -20.90
C LEU A 214 -6.76 23.99 -19.46
N LEU A 215 -5.85 24.79 -18.87
CA LEU A 215 -5.40 24.62 -17.49
C LEU A 215 -6.55 24.81 -16.48
N SER A 216 -7.38 25.86 -16.65
CA SER A 216 -8.56 26.07 -15.80
C SER A 216 -9.57 24.92 -15.96
N ALA A 217 -9.83 24.46 -17.19
CA ALA A 217 -10.72 23.33 -17.43
C ALA A 217 -10.22 22.04 -16.78
N LEU A 218 -8.91 21.75 -16.86
CA LEU A 218 -8.29 20.56 -16.28
C LEU A 218 -8.61 20.43 -14.79
N THR A 219 -8.54 21.52 -14.04
CA THR A 219 -8.77 21.51 -12.58
C THR A 219 -10.20 21.16 -12.17
N ARG A 220 -11.13 21.15 -13.12
CA ARG A 220 -12.55 20.89 -12.92
C ARG A 220 -13.01 19.56 -13.54
N LEU A 221 -12.10 18.83 -14.20
CA LEU A 221 -12.40 17.55 -14.84
C LEU A 221 -12.19 16.41 -13.85
N SER A 222 -13.19 16.18 -13.01
CA SER A 222 -13.25 15.01 -12.10
C SER A 222 -14.67 14.45 -12.07
N GLY A 223 -14.80 13.13 -12.08
CA GLY A 223 -16.09 12.44 -12.09
C GLY A 223 -16.01 11.02 -12.64
N ASP A 224 -17.08 10.56 -13.23
CA ASP A 224 -17.18 9.25 -13.87
C ASP A 224 -16.54 9.24 -15.28
N GLU A 225 -16.78 8.21 -16.05
CA GLU A 225 -16.18 8.02 -17.39
C GLU A 225 -16.57 9.11 -18.41
N SER A 226 -17.68 9.81 -18.21
CA SER A 226 -18.06 10.92 -19.09
C SER A 226 -16.99 12.02 -19.14
N ILE A 227 -16.18 12.13 -18.07
CA ILE A 227 -15.05 13.07 -17.99
C ILE A 227 -14.00 12.82 -19.07
N LEU A 228 -13.76 11.58 -19.47
CA LEU A 228 -12.81 11.29 -20.56
C LEU A 228 -13.34 11.80 -21.91
N ILE A 229 -14.64 11.68 -22.15
CA ILE A 229 -15.29 12.19 -23.35
C ILE A 229 -15.21 13.73 -23.37
N ASP A 230 -15.57 14.36 -22.26
CA ASP A 230 -15.50 15.80 -22.09
C ASP A 230 -14.06 16.32 -22.27
N ALA A 231 -13.09 15.61 -21.69
CA ALA A 231 -11.67 15.92 -21.82
C ALA A 231 -11.19 15.78 -23.27
N ALA A 232 -11.57 14.71 -23.98
CA ALA A 232 -11.21 14.52 -25.38
C ALA A 232 -11.73 15.66 -26.27
N GLN A 233 -12.92 16.16 -26.02
CA GLN A 233 -13.48 17.32 -26.72
C GLN A 233 -12.75 18.61 -26.36
N LYS A 234 -12.61 18.92 -25.07
CA LYS A 234 -11.98 20.16 -24.59
C LYS A 234 -10.51 20.26 -24.97
N PHE A 235 -9.81 19.12 -24.97
CA PHE A 235 -8.37 19.03 -25.28
C PHE A 235 -8.12 18.66 -26.76
N SER A 236 -9.09 18.82 -27.66
CA SER A 236 -8.93 18.54 -29.10
C SER A 236 -7.75 19.28 -29.73
N ASP A 237 -7.50 20.52 -29.30
CA ASP A 237 -6.40 21.38 -29.79
C ASP A 237 -5.21 21.43 -28.82
N ALA A 238 -5.24 20.63 -27.74
CA ALA A 238 -4.15 20.55 -26.78
C ALA A 238 -2.89 19.89 -27.38
N PRO A 239 -1.71 20.13 -26.79
CA PRO A 239 -0.47 19.47 -27.20
C PRO A 239 -0.65 17.95 -27.29
N LEU A 240 0.00 17.32 -28.29
CA LEU A 240 -0.11 15.87 -28.56
C LEU A 240 0.14 14.99 -27.32
N GLY A 241 1.04 15.45 -26.43
CA GLY A 241 1.31 14.77 -25.17
C GLY A 241 0.11 14.63 -24.26
N VAL A 242 -0.85 15.55 -24.27
CA VAL A 242 -2.10 15.47 -23.47
C VAL A 242 -3.01 14.37 -24.01
N LYS A 243 -3.21 14.33 -25.33
CA LYS A 243 -4.08 13.32 -25.97
C LYS A 243 -3.62 11.90 -25.68
N LYS A 244 -2.31 11.64 -25.82
CA LYS A 244 -1.73 10.33 -25.53
C LYS A 244 -2.00 9.89 -24.08
N LYS A 245 -1.94 10.81 -23.12
CA LYS A 245 -2.17 10.50 -21.70
C LYS A 245 -3.65 10.25 -21.38
N LEU A 246 -4.57 10.86 -22.12
CA LEU A 246 -5.99 10.54 -22.05
C LEU A 246 -6.26 9.14 -22.63
N GLU A 247 -5.61 8.76 -23.72
CA GLU A 247 -5.66 7.41 -24.28
C GLU A 247 -5.13 6.37 -23.29
N GLU A 248 -4.04 6.65 -22.58
CA GLU A 248 -3.48 5.77 -21.55
C GLU A 248 -4.49 5.54 -20.41
N LEU A 249 -5.19 6.58 -19.94
CA LEU A 249 -6.26 6.45 -18.95
C LEU A 249 -7.43 5.60 -19.44
N THR A 250 -7.81 5.76 -20.71
CA THR A 250 -8.89 4.96 -21.34
C THR A 250 -8.52 3.49 -21.35
N ILE A 251 -7.30 3.14 -21.80
CA ILE A 251 -6.82 1.75 -21.85
C ILE A 251 -6.87 1.10 -20.47
N ILE A 252 -6.42 1.81 -19.42
CA ILE A 252 -6.45 1.28 -18.06
C ILE A 252 -7.88 1.10 -17.56
N SER A 253 -8.76 2.07 -17.82
CA SER A 253 -10.17 1.99 -17.42
C SER A 253 -10.87 0.79 -18.05
N GLU A 254 -10.68 0.57 -19.34
CA GLU A 254 -11.23 -0.57 -20.06
C GLU A 254 -10.74 -1.89 -19.49
N ALA A 255 -9.41 -2.02 -19.26
CA ALA A 255 -8.83 -3.22 -18.68
C ALA A 255 -9.31 -3.52 -17.26
N VAL A 256 -9.53 -2.47 -16.44
CA VAL A 256 -10.12 -2.61 -15.09
C VAL A 256 -11.54 -3.13 -15.16
N LYS A 257 -12.37 -2.57 -16.04
CA LYS A 257 -13.77 -2.98 -16.21
C LYS A 257 -13.93 -4.40 -16.72
N GLU A 258 -13.07 -4.80 -17.67
CA GLU A 258 -13.08 -6.17 -18.20
C GLU A 258 -12.79 -7.22 -17.13
N ARG A 259 -11.91 -6.91 -16.18
CA ARG A 259 -11.45 -7.85 -15.14
C ARG A 259 -12.21 -7.74 -13.83
N ASN A 260 -12.82 -6.58 -13.54
CA ASN A 260 -13.42 -6.25 -12.25
C ASN A 260 -14.72 -5.50 -12.44
N SER A 261 -15.79 -6.20 -12.82
CA SER A 261 -17.12 -5.62 -13.13
C SER A 261 -17.75 -4.83 -11.98
N ASP A 262 -17.40 -5.15 -10.73
CA ASP A 262 -17.99 -4.57 -9.53
C ASP A 262 -17.24 -3.33 -9.02
N VAL A 263 -16.16 -2.93 -9.71
CA VAL A 263 -15.36 -1.76 -9.34
C VAL A 263 -15.88 -0.52 -10.06
N THR A 264 -16.18 0.51 -9.28
CA THR A 264 -16.54 1.84 -9.85
C THR A 264 -15.26 2.56 -10.25
N VAL A 265 -15.15 2.95 -11.54
CA VAL A 265 -14.01 3.73 -12.04
C VAL A 265 -14.39 5.19 -12.13
N CYS A 266 -13.62 6.05 -11.49
CA CYS A 266 -13.70 7.50 -11.55
C CYS A 266 -12.37 8.10 -11.99
N PHE A 267 -12.40 9.37 -12.37
CA PHE A 267 -11.24 10.09 -12.85
C PHE A 267 -11.07 11.41 -12.09
N ASP A 268 -9.84 11.79 -11.82
CA ASP A 268 -9.46 13.17 -11.47
C ASP A 268 -8.25 13.53 -12.35
N LEU A 269 -8.49 14.27 -13.44
CA LEU A 269 -7.44 14.56 -14.41
C LEU A 269 -6.40 15.56 -13.88
N CYS A 270 -6.69 16.19 -12.75
CA CYS A 270 -5.78 17.04 -12.01
C CYS A 270 -5.39 16.47 -10.65
N GLU A 271 -5.34 15.15 -10.52
CA GLU A 271 -4.80 14.49 -9.32
C GLU A 271 -3.27 14.71 -9.30
N LEU A 272 -2.82 15.56 -8.42
CA LEU A 272 -1.41 15.97 -8.30
C LEU A 272 -0.76 15.51 -6.98
N ARG A 273 -1.40 14.65 -6.20
CA ARG A 273 -0.76 14.08 -5.00
C ARG A 273 0.50 13.31 -5.39
N GLY A 274 1.62 13.66 -4.78
CA GLY A 274 2.92 13.10 -5.16
C GLY A 274 3.44 13.58 -6.51
N TYR A 275 3.04 14.76 -6.98
CA TYR A 275 3.46 15.36 -8.25
C TYR A 275 4.98 15.37 -8.46
N ASP A 276 5.73 15.67 -7.42
CA ASP A 276 7.21 15.71 -7.49
C ASP A 276 7.81 14.30 -7.66
N TYR A 277 7.07 13.28 -7.27
CA TYR A 277 7.50 11.88 -7.31
C TYR A 277 6.99 11.15 -8.57
N HIS A 278 5.69 11.30 -8.89
CA HIS A 278 5.06 10.60 -10.02
C HIS A 278 5.40 11.23 -11.38
N THR A 279 5.56 10.38 -12.39
CA THR A 279 5.89 10.81 -13.77
C THR A 279 4.79 10.50 -14.79
N GLY A 280 3.83 9.66 -14.43
CA GLY A 280 2.80 9.13 -15.32
C GLY A 280 1.43 9.04 -14.67
N ILE A 281 0.80 7.87 -14.83
CA ILE A 281 -0.47 7.58 -14.18
C ILE A 281 -0.33 7.61 -12.66
N VAL A 282 -1.40 8.04 -12.01
CA VAL A 282 -1.64 7.88 -10.56
C VAL A 282 -3.00 7.24 -10.34
N PHE A 283 -3.09 6.38 -9.35
CA PHE A 283 -4.33 5.70 -9.03
C PHE A 283 -4.48 5.50 -7.52
N ALA A 284 -5.73 5.51 -7.06
CA ALA A 284 -6.03 5.28 -5.66
C ALA A 284 -7.38 4.58 -5.52
N ALA A 285 -7.46 3.62 -4.59
CA ALA A 285 -8.69 2.91 -4.27
C ALA A 285 -9.32 3.45 -2.99
N TYR A 286 -10.62 3.56 -2.99
CA TYR A 286 -11.45 4.06 -1.90
C TYR A 286 -12.59 3.08 -1.61
N THR A 287 -13.12 3.14 -0.39
CA THR A 287 -14.36 2.49 0.01
C THR A 287 -15.16 3.44 0.91
N PRO A 288 -16.51 3.41 0.87
CA PRO A 288 -17.32 4.27 1.74
C PRO A 288 -17.08 4.07 3.24
N ALA A 289 -16.59 2.89 3.61
CA ALA A 289 -16.27 2.55 5.01
C ALA A 289 -15.01 3.26 5.55
N TYR A 290 -14.22 3.92 4.68
CA TYR A 290 -12.96 4.57 5.07
C TYR A 290 -12.76 5.88 4.31
N GLY A 291 -12.66 6.99 5.04
CA GLY A 291 -12.61 8.35 4.48
C GLY A 291 -11.32 8.73 3.75
N ARG A 292 -10.47 7.77 3.37
CA ARG A 292 -9.18 7.97 2.70
C ARG A 292 -8.93 6.87 1.68
N ALA A 293 -7.89 7.05 0.86
CA ALA A 293 -7.39 5.97 0.02
C ALA A 293 -6.94 4.78 0.88
N ILE A 294 -7.42 3.59 0.56
CA ILE A 294 -7.05 2.32 1.19
C ILE A 294 -5.86 1.67 0.50
N ALA A 295 -5.65 1.97 -0.79
CA ALA A 295 -4.45 1.63 -1.56
C ALA A 295 -4.18 2.74 -2.56
N LYS A 296 -2.93 2.94 -2.95
CA LYS A 296 -2.54 3.97 -3.90
C LYS A 296 -1.27 3.56 -4.63
N GLY A 297 -1.09 4.08 -5.83
CA GLY A 297 0.07 3.81 -6.64
C GLY A 297 0.20 4.77 -7.82
N GLY A 298 1.18 4.50 -8.68
CA GLY A 298 1.41 5.27 -9.88
C GLY A 298 2.77 4.97 -10.51
N ARG A 299 3.08 5.68 -11.60
CA ARG A 299 4.34 5.62 -12.32
C ARG A 299 5.33 6.68 -11.82
N TYR A 300 6.59 6.28 -11.62
CA TYR A 300 7.66 7.14 -11.05
C TYR A 300 9.04 6.79 -11.64
N ASP A 301 9.18 7.00 -12.94
CA ASP A 301 10.35 6.58 -13.73
C ASP A 301 11.69 7.17 -13.26
N SER A 302 11.69 8.29 -12.52
CA SER A 302 12.89 9.01 -12.09
C SER A 302 13.48 8.51 -10.77
N ILE A 303 12.82 7.62 -10.03
CA ILE A 303 13.29 7.21 -8.70
C ILE A 303 14.68 6.56 -8.73
N GLY A 304 14.99 5.85 -9.80
CA GLY A 304 16.29 5.18 -9.96
C GLY A 304 17.46 6.10 -10.27
N GLU A 305 17.21 7.36 -10.70
CA GLU A 305 18.26 8.31 -11.08
C GLU A 305 19.23 8.58 -9.94
N VAL A 306 18.70 8.77 -8.74
CA VAL A 306 19.47 9.02 -7.52
C VAL A 306 20.34 7.85 -7.11
N PHE A 307 20.00 6.63 -7.56
CA PHE A 307 20.76 5.42 -7.38
C PHE A 307 21.64 5.08 -8.61
N GLY A 308 21.80 6.02 -9.54
CA GLY A 308 22.65 5.88 -10.73
C GLY A 308 22.07 5.06 -11.86
N ARG A 309 20.79 4.64 -11.78
CA ARG A 309 20.13 3.84 -12.80
C ARG A 309 18.68 4.26 -12.99
N SER A 310 18.44 5.22 -13.88
CA SER A 310 17.08 5.59 -14.29
C SER A 310 16.47 4.50 -15.16
N ARG A 311 15.28 4.04 -14.78
CA ARG A 311 14.47 3.11 -15.57
C ARG A 311 13.00 3.25 -15.23
N PRO A 312 12.09 2.90 -16.16
CA PRO A 312 10.67 2.95 -15.89
C PRO A 312 10.31 2.18 -14.62
N ALA A 313 9.47 2.78 -13.81
CA ALA A 313 9.02 2.19 -12.56
C ALA A 313 7.57 2.57 -12.29
N SER A 314 6.80 1.59 -11.85
CA SER A 314 5.43 1.76 -11.34
C SER A 314 5.23 0.85 -10.15
N GLY A 315 4.34 1.23 -9.24
CA GLY A 315 4.04 0.40 -8.07
C GLY A 315 2.81 0.89 -7.32
N PHE A 316 2.42 0.12 -6.33
CA PHE A 316 1.37 0.51 -5.39
C PHE A 316 1.67 0.00 -3.99
N ASP A 317 1.08 0.64 -3.00
CA ASP A 317 1.12 0.20 -1.61
C ASP A 317 -0.26 0.32 -0.93
N THR A 318 -0.41 -0.45 0.13
CA THR A 318 -1.55 -0.41 1.06
C THR A 318 -1.08 -0.63 2.48
N ASP A 319 -1.91 -0.27 3.47
CA ASP A 319 -1.67 -0.59 4.87
C ASP A 319 -2.47 -1.83 5.28
N LEU A 320 -1.75 -2.93 5.55
CA LEU A 320 -2.33 -4.21 5.91
C LEU A 320 -3.21 -4.14 7.18
N LYS A 321 -2.85 -3.30 8.15
CA LYS A 321 -3.68 -3.07 9.35
C LYS A 321 -5.03 -2.45 8.98
N THR A 322 -5.03 -1.52 8.04
CA THR A 322 -6.26 -0.91 7.52
C THR A 322 -7.08 -1.94 6.76
N LEU A 323 -6.49 -2.75 5.88
CA LEU A 323 -7.21 -3.83 5.19
C LEU A 323 -7.80 -4.84 6.17
N ALA A 324 -7.03 -5.26 7.16
CA ALA A 324 -7.51 -6.17 8.19
C ALA A 324 -8.71 -5.61 8.98
N LYS A 325 -8.75 -4.31 9.27
CA LYS A 325 -9.90 -3.65 9.94
C LYS A 325 -11.13 -3.59 9.03
N LEU A 326 -10.95 -3.35 7.73
CA LEU A 326 -12.05 -3.21 6.76
C LEU A 326 -12.57 -4.54 6.20
N SER A 327 -11.78 -5.61 6.35
CA SER A 327 -12.14 -6.94 5.86
C SER A 327 -13.41 -7.47 6.49
N SER A 328 -14.35 -7.94 5.67
CA SER A 328 -15.57 -8.64 6.10
C SER A 328 -15.34 -10.13 6.42
N SER A 329 -14.18 -10.68 6.02
CA SER A 329 -13.84 -12.08 6.26
C SER A 329 -13.69 -12.39 7.75
N ALA A 330 -14.28 -13.52 8.16
CA ALA A 330 -13.99 -14.15 9.44
C ALA A 330 -12.63 -14.87 9.35
N PHE A 331 -11.63 -14.36 10.06
CA PHE A 331 -10.33 -15.04 10.19
C PHE A 331 -10.38 -16.00 11.37
N GLU A 332 -11.09 -17.10 11.16
CA GLU A 332 -11.26 -18.09 12.22
C GLU A 332 -9.93 -18.70 12.63
N ARG A 333 -9.72 -18.74 13.93
CA ARG A 333 -8.59 -19.47 14.51
C ARG A 333 -9.01 -20.94 14.68
N LYS A 334 -8.11 -21.86 14.33
CA LYS A 334 -8.37 -23.29 14.53
C LYS A 334 -8.75 -23.58 15.98
N GLY A 335 -9.70 -24.45 16.17
CA GLY A 335 -9.99 -25.03 17.48
C GLY A 335 -8.76 -25.77 18.04
N VAL A 336 -8.70 -25.88 19.34
CA VAL A 336 -7.59 -26.52 20.04
C VAL A 336 -8.03 -27.91 20.53
N ILE A 337 -7.27 -28.94 20.19
CA ILE A 337 -7.41 -30.27 20.75
C ILE A 337 -6.61 -30.30 22.05
N LEU A 338 -7.25 -30.57 23.16
CA LEU A 338 -6.57 -30.75 24.44
C LEU A 338 -6.08 -32.19 24.58
N ALA A 339 -4.86 -32.36 25.06
CA ALA A 339 -4.25 -33.66 25.32
C ALA A 339 -3.82 -33.75 26.77
N PRO A 340 -4.08 -34.86 27.48
CA PRO A 340 -3.60 -35.02 28.84
C PRO A 340 -2.06 -35.11 28.89
N ILE A 341 -1.46 -34.64 29.97
CA ILE A 341 -0.03 -34.84 30.21
C ILE A 341 0.20 -36.29 30.60
N SER A 342 0.91 -37.04 29.76
CA SER A 342 1.21 -38.45 30.00
C SER A 342 2.56 -38.83 29.40
N ASN A 343 3.20 -39.85 29.99
CA ASN A 343 4.44 -40.44 29.47
C ASN A 343 4.16 -41.57 28.44
N ASP A 344 2.91 -41.74 27.98
CA ASP A 344 2.57 -42.75 26.99
C ASP A 344 3.17 -42.40 25.63
N PRO A 345 4.07 -43.27 25.07
CA PRO A 345 4.66 -43.04 23.75
C PRO A 345 3.61 -42.90 22.62
N LYS A 346 2.50 -43.68 22.71
CA LYS A 346 1.41 -43.61 21.73
C LYS A 346 0.71 -42.26 21.72
N LEU A 347 0.55 -41.59 22.89
CA LEU A 347 0.00 -40.26 22.99
C LEU A 347 0.95 -39.24 22.30
N SER A 348 2.23 -39.36 22.58
CA SER A 348 3.24 -38.47 21.98
C SER A 348 3.29 -38.59 20.46
N GLU A 349 3.19 -39.80 19.93
CA GLU A 349 3.09 -40.09 18.50
C GLU A 349 1.81 -39.47 17.91
N LYS A 350 0.64 -39.70 18.49
CA LYS A 350 -0.64 -39.14 18.06
C LYS A 350 -0.65 -37.63 18.05
N ILE A 351 -0.11 -36.97 19.08
CA ILE A 351 0.03 -35.50 19.14
C ILE A 351 0.92 -34.99 17.99
N THR A 352 2.01 -35.69 17.73
CA THR A 352 2.95 -35.33 16.68
C THR A 352 2.29 -35.40 15.29
N ASP A 353 1.53 -36.45 15.04
CA ASP A 353 0.84 -36.64 13.76
C ASP A 353 -0.26 -35.62 13.56
N LEU A 354 -1.10 -35.34 14.56
CA LEU A 354 -2.10 -34.28 14.49
C LEU A 354 -1.49 -32.92 14.22
N ARG A 355 -0.34 -32.59 14.83
CA ARG A 355 0.37 -31.34 14.56
C ARG A 355 0.92 -31.28 13.14
N ARG A 356 1.41 -32.40 12.58
CA ARG A 356 1.84 -32.48 11.16
C ARG A 356 0.67 -32.30 10.20
N GLU A 357 -0.51 -32.78 10.56
CA GLU A 357 -1.77 -32.56 9.82
C GLU A 357 -2.28 -31.10 9.97
N GLY A 358 -1.59 -30.29 10.76
CA GLY A 358 -1.90 -28.88 10.96
C GLY A 358 -2.96 -28.60 12.01
N CYS A 359 -3.28 -29.58 12.88
CA CYS A 359 -4.09 -29.36 14.07
C CYS A 359 -3.31 -28.62 15.16
N VAL A 360 -4.03 -27.88 15.99
CA VAL A 360 -3.47 -27.26 17.20
C VAL A 360 -3.72 -28.20 18.38
N VAL A 361 -2.65 -28.72 18.95
CA VAL A 361 -2.76 -29.64 20.10
C VAL A 361 -1.98 -29.07 21.29
N VAL A 362 -2.68 -28.91 22.43
CA VAL A 362 -2.12 -28.35 23.67
C VAL A 362 -2.20 -29.44 24.75
N SER A 363 -1.06 -29.70 25.41
CA SER A 363 -1.02 -30.62 26.55
C SER A 363 -1.43 -29.89 27.82
N CYS A 364 -2.39 -30.42 28.54
CA CYS A 364 -2.97 -29.86 29.75
C CYS A 364 -2.95 -30.85 30.89
N SER A 365 -2.89 -30.38 32.13
CA SER A 365 -3.09 -31.18 33.34
C SER A 365 -4.55 -31.60 33.44
N ASP A 366 -4.80 -32.67 34.22
CA ASP A 366 -6.18 -33.18 34.47
C ASP A 366 -7.10 -32.10 35.07
N ARG A 367 -6.54 -31.16 35.83
CA ARG A 367 -7.29 -30.04 36.39
C ARG A 367 -7.75 -29.06 35.27
N GLU A 368 -6.85 -28.73 34.35
CA GLU A 368 -7.14 -27.82 33.23
C GLU A 368 -8.13 -28.44 32.25
N LEU A 369 -8.07 -29.76 32.05
CA LEU A 369 -9.04 -30.52 31.24
C LEU A 369 -10.47 -30.56 31.82
N GLN A 370 -10.64 -30.23 33.10
CA GLN A 370 -11.94 -30.18 33.77
C GLN A 370 -12.44 -28.74 34.00
N ASP A 371 -11.57 -27.74 33.78
CA ASP A 371 -11.89 -26.34 34.03
C ASP A 371 -12.46 -25.70 32.76
N LYS A 372 -13.77 -25.42 32.76
CA LYS A 372 -14.48 -24.85 31.63
C LYS A 372 -14.00 -23.44 31.24
N GLU A 373 -13.51 -22.66 32.20
CA GLU A 373 -12.99 -21.32 31.96
C GLU A 373 -11.67 -21.41 31.19
N ILE A 374 -10.75 -22.26 31.67
CA ILE A 374 -9.46 -22.52 30.98
C ILE A 374 -9.69 -23.12 29.59
N MET A 375 -10.62 -24.10 29.46
CA MET A 375 -10.98 -24.65 28.15
C MET A 375 -11.49 -23.56 27.18
N GLY A 376 -12.30 -22.65 27.69
CA GLY A 376 -12.79 -21.49 26.90
C GLY A 376 -11.66 -20.55 26.47
N GLU A 377 -10.76 -20.21 27.39
CA GLU A 377 -9.59 -19.38 27.10
C GLU A 377 -8.66 -20.04 26.07
N LEU A 378 -8.45 -21.35 26.18
CA LEU A 378 -7.67 -22.13 25.20
C LEU A 378 -8.42 -22.36 23.89
N ARG A 379 -9.71 -22.06 23.81
CA ARG A 379 -10.60 -22.34 22.66
C ARG A 379 -10.63 -23.83 22.32
N ALA A 380 -10.73 -24.65 23.33
CA ALA A 380 -10.82 -26.10 23.19
C ALA A 380 -12.06 -26.47 22.36
N SER A 381 -11.85 -27.19 21.26
CA SER A 381 -12.91 -27.80 20.45
C SER A 381 -13.08 -29.27 20.72
N ASP A 382 -11.99 -29.94 21.06
CA ASP A 382 -11.91 -31.40 21.19
C ASP A 382 -10.90 -31.79 22.29
N THR A 383 -10.91 -33.04 22.69
CA THR A 383 -9.97 -33.60 23.67
C THR A 383 -9.46 -34.96 23.20
N LEU A 384 -8.19 -35.27 23.42
CA LEU A 384 -7.64 -36.61 23.22
C LEU A 384 -8.01 -37.50 24.39
N VAL A 385 -8.75 -38.57 24.10
CA VAL A 385 -9.17 -39.57 25.08
C VAL A 385 -8.64 -40.96 24.70
N PHE A 386 -8.32 -41.77 25.70
CA PHE A 386 -7.87 -43.15 25.49
C PHE A 386 -9.05 -44.09 25.46
N VAL A 387 -9.34 -44.69 24.30
CA VAL A 387 -10.47 -45.58 24.08
C VAL A 387 -9.97 -46.88 23.42
N SER A 388 -10.30 -48.02 23.99
CA SER A 388 -9.99 -49.36 23.42
C SER A 388 -8.52 -49.57 23.01
N GLY A 389 -7.57 -48.97 23.75
CA GLY A 389 -6.14 -49.14 23.50
C GLY A 389 -5.51 -48.11 22.55
N GLU A 390 -6.28 -47.12 22.08
CA GLU A 390 -5.83 -46.05 21.17
C GLU A 390 -6.25 -44.66 21.65
N TRP A 391 -5.47 -43.63 21.24
CA TRP A 391 -5.79 -42.23 21.49
C TRP A 391 -6.63 -41.67 20.34
N VAL A 392 -7.84 -41.21 20.65
CA VAL A 392 -8.80 -40.68 19.69
C VAL A 392 -9.22 -39.25 20.06
N VAL A 393 -9.53 -38.46 19.04
CA VAL A 393 -10.08 -37.08 19.20
C VAL A 393 -11.58 -37.23 19.46
N SER A 394 -12.08 -36.60 20.52
CA SER A 394 -13.48 -36.66 20.95
C SER A 394 -14.01 -35.27 21.27
#